data_e1c2f18e790c3952b8126472f739c192
#
_entry.id   e1c2f18e790c3952b8126472f739c192
#
_cell.length_a   1.000
_cell.length_b   1.000
_cell.length_c   1.000
_cell.angle_alpha   90.00
_cell.angle_beta   90.00
_cell.angle_gamma   90.00
#
_symmetry.space_group_name_H-M   'P 1'
#
loop_
_entity.id
_entity.type
_entity.pdbx_description
1 polymer ?
#
loop_
_entity_poly.entity_id
_entity_poly.type
_entity_poly.pdbx_seq_one_letter_code
_entity_poly.pdbx_strand_id
1 'polypeptide(L)'
;MSHVFRPNWHNLPLCLGSMPDSAHINRWLATPLGTRVLAVETGVLGEALSDVVGFELLQVGSWGSGDAISRSARTQHRRWLAPDAVGEDAIRAQYDALPIATNSVEAVVLPHTLEYAAEPHQVLREVERVLVGDGVVAVCGFNPVGPWGVRHLLTQKRFPPSGTRLLSEGRLKDWLRLLGLEVVATERYLFTPPWAGRLPGEGIGWLESRGPRALLPLAGAYLIKARKRVHALTPLRPAWHTRPAVVGGIAEPTSRNTA
;
A
#
# COMPACT_ATOMS: atom_id res chain seq x y z
N MET A 1 0.25 -47.02 10.59
CA MET A 1 -0.76 -46.55 9.64
C MET A 1 -1.13 -45.12 10.01
N SER A 2 -0.46 -44.16 9.39
CA SER A 2 -0.61 -42.71 9.70
C SER A 2 -1.53 -42.11 8.68
N HIS A 3 -2.74 -41.75 9.09
CA HIS A 3 -3.69 -41.03 8.25
C HIS A 3 -3.20 -39.58 8.11
N VAL A 4 -2.65 -39.24 6.94
CA VAL A 4 -2.38 -37.86 6.54
C VAL A 4 -3.73 -37.21 6.20
N PHE A 5 -4.18 -36.31 7.08
CA PHE A 5 -5.35 -35.47 6.82
C PHE A 5 -5.00 -34.48 5.70
N ARG A 6 -5.54 -34.69 4.50
CA ARG A 6 -5.48 -33.72 3.40
C ARG A 6 -6.76 -32.87 3.47
N PRO A 7 -6.66 -31.58 3.80
CA PRO A 7 -7.82 -30.70 3.73
C PRO A 7 -8.24 -30.51 2.27
N ASN A 8 -9.53 -30.77 2.00
CA ASN A 8 -10.13 -30.61 0.68
C ASN A 8 -10.56 -29.17 0.49
N TRP A 9 -9.73 -28.36 -0.15
CA TRP A 9 -9.93 -26.93 -0.37
C TRP A 9 -11.01 -26.58 -1.41
N HIS A 10 -11.66 -27.58 -2.02
CA HIS A 10 -12.64 -27.38 -3.11
C HIS A 10 -14.08 -27.14 -2.64
N ASN A 11 -14.38 -27.23 -1.34
CA ASN A 11 -15.75 -27.14 -0.82
C ASN A 11 -15.92 -26.13 0.33
N LEU A 12 -15.23 -24.99 0.29
CA LEU A 12 -15.62 -23.86 1.13
C LEU A 12 -16.75 -23.08 0.44
N PRO A 13 -17.90 -22.83 1.11
CA PRO A 13 -18.96 -22.01 0.53
C PRO A 13 -18.42 -20.59 0.37
N LEU A 14 -18.24 -20.19 -0.89
CA LEU A 14 -17.91 -18.83 -1.30
C LEU A 14 -19.09 -17.90 -0.99
N CYS A 15 -19.18 -17.40 0.25
CA CYS A 15 -19.89 -16.15 0.52
C CYS A 15 -19.04 -14.98 0.00
N LEU A 16 -18.91 -14.90 -1.31
CA LEU A 16 -18.14 -13.90 -2.03
C LEU A 16 -19.11 -12.97 -2.72
N GLY A 17 -19.18 -11.75 -2.25
CA GLY A 17 -19.33 -10.66 -3.19
C GLY A 17 -18.21 -10.85 -4.23
N SER A 18 -18.54 -11.27 -5.45
CA SER A 18 -17.56 -11.60 -6.49
C SER A 18 -16.61 -10.44 -6.68
N MET A 19 -15.32 -10.64 -6.36
CA MET A 19 -14.26 -9.72 -6.77
C MET A 19 -14.42 -9.50 -8.27
N PRO A 20 -14.34 -8.26 -8.77
CA PRO A 20 -14.33 -8.05 -10.20
C PRO A 20 -13.13 -8.81 -10.77
N ASP A 21 -13.40 -9.69 -11.72
CA ASP A 21 -12.42 -10.41 -12.49
C ASP A 21 -11.45 -9.39 -13.11
N SER A 22 -10.14 -9.64 -13.06
CA SER A 22 -9.13 -8.81 -13.71
C SER A 22 -9.46 -8.53 -15.18
N ALA A 23 -10.09 -9.48 -15.84
CA ALA A 23 -10.60 -9.31 -17.20
C ALA A 23 -11.66 -8.19 -17.29
N HIS A 24 -12.48 -7.99 -16.27
CA HIS A 24 -13.45 -6.88 -16.24
C HIS A 24 -12.75 -5.53 -16.08
N ILE A 25 -11.78 -5.44 -15.19
CA ILE A 25 -10.96 -4.25 -14.97
C ILE A 25 -10.20 -3.89 -16.26
N ASN A 26 -9.50 -4.85 -16.83
CA ASN A 26 -8.71 -4.66 -18.05
C ASN A 26 -9.58 -4.26 -19.25
N ARG A 27 -10.78 -4.82 -19.40
CA ARG A 27 -11.75 -4.43 -20.43
C ARG A 27 -12.19 -2.98 -20.26
N TRP A 28 -12.39 -2.54 -19.03
CA TRP A 28 -12.73 -1.14 -18.79
C TRP A 28 -11.54 -0.21 -19.05
N LEU A 29 -10.33 -0.57 -18.63
CA LEU A 29 -9.09 0.19 -18.89
C LEU A 29 -8.79 0.32 -20.39
N ALA A 30 -9.25 -0.61 -21.21
CA ALA A 30 -9.16 -0.55 -22.67
C ALA A 30 -10.16 0.44 -23.30
N THR A 31 -11.14 0.97 -22.55
CA THR A 31 -12.02 2.04 -23.04
C THR A 31 -11.27 3.37 -23.14
N PRO A 32 -11.72 4.33 -24.00
CA PRO A 32 -11.08 5.64 -24.09
C PRO A 32 -10.97 6.37 -22.75
N LEU A 33 -11.96 6.19 -21.89
CA LEU A 33 -11.95 6.78 -20.55
C LEU A 33 -10.96 6.06 -19.63
N GLY A 34 -10.96 4.73 -19.65
CA GLY A 34 -10.02 3.92 -18.85
C GLY A 34 -8.57 4.15 -19.25
N THR A 35 -8.27 4.23 -20.55
CA THR A 35 -6.92 4.53 -21.06
C THR A 35 -6.44 5.90 -20.57
N ARG A 36 -7.32 6.91 -20.56
CA ARG A 36 -7.00 8.23 -20.03
C ARG A 36 -6.71 8.20 -18.53
N VAL A 37 -7.53 7.50 -17.75
CA VAL A 37 -7.30 7.32 -16.31
C VAL A 37 -5.96 6.66 -16.06
N LEU A 38 -5.68 5.55 -16.73
CA LEU A 38 -4.42 4.82 -16.58
C LEU A 38 -3.20 5.68 -16.95
N ALA A 39 -3.30 6.51 -18.00
CA ALA A 39 -2.22 7.41 -18.39
C ALA A 39 -1.91 8.46 -17.31
N VAL A 40 -2.95 9.07 -16.72
CA VAL A 40 -2.79 10.02 -15.61
C VAL A 40 -2.19 9.34 -14.39
N GLU A 41 -2.70 8.18 -14.01
CA GLU A 41 -2.22 7.39 -12.86
C GLU A 41 -0.78 6.95 -13.03
N THR A 42 -0.40 6.49 -14.21
CA THR A 42 0.99 6.13 -14.53
C THR A 42 1.92 7.33 -14.34
N GLY A 43 1.51 8.53 -14.74
CA GLY A 43 2.27 9.76 -14.53
C GLY A 43 2.43 10.11 -13.05
N VAL A 44 1.32 10.13 -12.31
CA VAL A 44 1.30 10.47 -10.88
C VAL A 44 2.08 9.45 -10.05
N LEU A 45 1.89 8.16 -10.31
CA LEU A 45 2.66 7.09 -9.67
C LEU A 45 4.13 7.14 -10.04
N GLY A 46 4.44 7.49 -11.30
CA GLY A 46 5.81 7.67 -11.75
C GLY A 46 6.55 8.77 -10.99
N GLU A 47 5.90 9.91 -10.77
CA GLU A 47 6.46 10.98 -9.93
C GLU A 47 6.62 10.52 -8.48
N ALA A 48 5.62 9.87 -7.92
CA ALA A 48 5.63 9.40 -6.54
C ALA A 48 6.69 8.32 -6.27
N LEU A 49 7.03 7.51 -7.25
CA LEU A 49 8.00 6.41 -7.13
C LEU A 49 9.40 6.78 -7.64
N SER A 50 9.61 7.98 -8.17
CA SER A 50 10.87 8.41 -8.80
C SER A 50 12.07 8.43 -7.84
N ASP A 51 11.83 8.61 -6.55
CA ASP A 51 12.81 8.60 -5.47
C ASP A 51 12.98 7.22 -4.81
N VAL A 52 12.20 6.23 -5.23
CA VAL A 52 12.30 4.86 -4.73
C VAL A 52 13.40 4.12 -5.48
N VAL A 53 14.42 3.73 -4.73
CA VAL A 53 15.55 2.93 -5.21
C VAL A 53 15.58 1.64 -4.40
N GLY A 54 15.75 0.49 -5.06
CA GLY A 54 15.78 -0.79 -4.37
C GLY A 54 15.83 -1.99 -5.31
N PHE A 55 15.69 -3.16 -4.74
CA PHE A 55 15.71 -4.41 -5.50
C PHE A 55 14.32 -4.82 -5.98
N GLU A 56 13.34 -4.80 -5.10
CA GLU A 56 12.00 -5.36 -5.35
C GLU A 56 10.91 -4.29 -5.25
N LEU A 57 10.09 -4.20 -6.29
CA LEU A 57 8.82 -3.51 -6.26
C LEU A 57 7.70 -4.51 -6.50
N LEU A 58 6.70 -4.48 -5.63
CA LEU A 58 5.52 -5.31 -5.75
C LEU A 58 4.29 -4.46 -6.05
N GLN A 59 3.64 -4.71 -7.17
CA GLN A 59 2.28 -4.25 -7.40
C GLN A 59 1.31 -5.31 -6.90
N VAL A 60 0.40 -4.95 -6.01
CA VAL A 60 -0.71 -5.82 -5.57
C VAL A 60 -1.98 -5.33 -6.23
N GLY A 61 -2.57 -6.17 -7.07
CA GLY A 61 -3.78 -5.85 -7.84
C GLY A 61 -3.59 -5.88 -9.35
N SER A 62 -4.70 -6.09 -10.06
CA SER A 62 -4.74 -6.30 -11.53
C SER A 62 -4.91 -5.00 -12.32
N TRP A 63 -4.86 -3.85 -11.68
CA TRP A 63 -5.06 -2.55 -12.34
C TRP A 63 -3.84 -2.21 -13.20
N GLY A 64 -4.06 -2.03 -14.50
CA GLY A 64 -2.99 -1.64 -15.44
C GLY A 64 -2.03 -2.75 -15.82
N SER A 65 -2.44 -4.02 -15.76
CA SER A 65 -1.68 -5.19 -16.27
C SER A 65 -0.19 -5.20 -15.84
N GLY A 66 0.03 -5.14 -14.53
CA GLY A 66 1.32 -5.41 -13.89
C GLY A 66 2.48 -4.48 -14.20
N ASP A 67 2.73 -4.17 -15.46
CA ASP A 67 3.98 -3.52 -15.90
C ASP A 67 3.84 -2.01 -16.16
N ALA A 68 2.67 -1.54 -16.55
CA ALA A 68 2.49 -0.14 -16.97
C ALA A 68 2.76 0.87 -15.84
N ILE A 69 2.38 0.54 -14.61
CA ILE A 69 2.45 1.42 -13.44
C ILE A 69 3.84 1.41 -12.80
N SER A 70 4.49 0.26 -12.79
CA SER A 70 5.75 0.05 -12.08
C SER A 70 7.00 0.53 -12.83
N ARG A 71 6.88 0.86 -14.13
CA ARG A 71 8.02 1.21 -15.01
C ARG A 71 8.83 2.42 -14.55
N SER A 72 8.23 3.33 -13.84
CA SER A 72 8.88 4.58 -13.40
C SER A 72 9.75 4.43 -12.16
N ALA A 73 9.61 3.33 -11.43
CA ALA A 73 10.44 3.05 -10.26
C ALA A 73 11.84 2.58 -10.66
N ARG A 74 12.85 3.00 -9.90
CA ARG A 74 14.26 2.61 -10.07
C ARG A 74 14.60 1.33 -9.30
N THR A 75 13.72 0.31 -9.43
CA THR A 75 13.93 -1.01 -8.84
C THR A 75 14.42 -2.00 -9.88
N GLN A 76 15.19 -2.99 -9.46
CA GLN A 76 15.76 -4.01 -10.36
C GLN A 76 14.68 -4.98 -10.82
N HIS A 77 13.85 -5.44 -9.88
CA HIS A 77 12.77 -6.37 -10.15
C HIS A 77 11.42 -5.72 -9.88
N ARG A 78 10.45 -6.02 -10.72
CA ARG A 78 9.08 -5.55 -10.61
C ARG A 78 8.17 -6.74 -10.77
N ARG A 79 7.40 -7.00 -9.76
CA ARG A 79 6.46 -8.13 -9.73
C ARG A 79 5.05 -7.62 -9.48
N TRP A 80 4.08 -8.31 -9.99
CA TRP A 80 2.70 -8.01 -9.71
C TRP A 80 1.96 -9.24 -9.18
N LEU A 81 1.01 -9.02 -8.28
CA LEU A 81 0.29 -10.06 -7.58
C LEU A 81 -1.21 -9.87 -7.73
N ALA A 82 -1.88 -10.92 -8.15
CA ALA A 82 -3.34 -11.00 -8.19
C ALA A 82 -3.80 -12.47 -8.11
N PRO A 83 -5.05 -12.74 -7.73
CA PRO A 83 -5.57 -14.11 -7.66
C PRO A 83 -5.57 -14.85 -9.00
N ASP A 84 -5.67 -14.12 -10.09
CA ASP A 84 -5.69 -14.59 -11.46
C ASP A 84 -4.47 -14.14 -12.29
N ALA A 85 -3.38 -13.73 -11.62
CA ALA A 85 -2.16 -13.28 -12.26
C ALA A 85 -1.56 -14.36 -13.17
N VAL A 86 -1.14 -13.93 -14.37
CA VAL A 86 -0.50 -14.79 -15.38
C VAL A 86 0.64 -14.02 -16.03
N GLY A 87 1.81 -14.65 -16.14
CA GLY A 87 2.99 -14.06 -16.78
C GLY A 87 4.27 -14.38 -16.01
N GLU A 88 5.40 -13.96 -16.55
CA GLU A 88 6.73 -14.30 -16.02
C GLU A 88 6.99 -13.63 -14.65
N ASP A 89 6.57 -12.35 -14.50
CA ASP A 89 6.71 -11.60 -13.24
C ASP A 89 5.42 -11.61 -12.39
N ALA A 90 4.49 -12.51 -12.68
CA ALA A 90 3.21 -12.60 -12.02
C ALA A 90 3.25 -13.56 -10.82
N ILE A 91 2.72 -13.12 -9.70
CA ILE A 91 2.55 -13.95 -8.50
C ILE A 91 1.06 -14.20 -8.30
N ARG A 92 0.65 -15.46 -8.35
CA ARG A 92 -0.74 -15.83 -8.13
C ARG A 92 -1.02 -16.04 -6.64
N ALA A 93 -1.69 -15.09 -6.01
CA ALA A 93 -2.04 -15.16 -4.58
C ALA A 93 -3.21 -14.23 -4.23
N GLN A 94 -3.79 -14.45 -3.04
CA GLN A 94 -4.79 -13.56 -2.48
C GLN A 94 -4.13 -12.29 -1.94
N TYR A 95 -4.88 -11.17 -1.92
CA TYR A 95 -4.36 -9.87 -1.47
C TYR A 95 -4.12 -9.81 0.04
N ASP A 96 -4.84 -10.61 0.81
CA ASP A 96 -4.80 -10.69 2.27
C ASP A 96 -3.82 -11.74 2.82
N ALA A 97 -3.12 -12.46 1.93
CA ALA A 97 -2.11 -13.48 2.27
C ALA A 97 -0.99 -13.48 1.23
N LEU A 98 -0.02 -12.59 1.38
CA LEU A 98 1.08 -12.43 0.44
C LEU A 98 2.14 -13.53 0.63
N PRO A 99 2.46 -14.35 -0.40
CA PRO A 99 3.48 -15.39 -0.32
C PRO A 99 4.90 -14.80 -0.44
N ILE A 100 5.17 -13.77 0.33
CA ILE A 100 6.39 -12.97 0.30
C ILE A 100 6.95 -12.90 1.70
N ALA A 101 8.27 -12.95 1.81
CA ALA A 101 8.96 -12.91 3.11
C ALA A 101 8.72 -11.56 3.82
N THR A 102 8.76 -11.58 5.14
CA THR A 102 8.70 -10.37 5.96
C THR A 102 9.93 -9.50 5.72
N ASN A 103 9.76 -8.18 5.63
CA ASN A 103 10.83 -7.20 5.44
C ASN A 103 11.72 -7.51 4.21
N SER A 104 11.10 -7.73 3.05
CA SER A 104 11.83 -8.13 1.83
C SER A 104 11.52 -7.29 0.60
N VAL A 105 10.61 -6.32 0.68
CA VAL A 105 10.19 -5.49 -0.45
C VAL A 105 10.39 -4.03 -0.12
N GLU A 106 11.04 -3.26 -0.99
CA GLU A 106 11.30 -1.84 -0.79
C GLU A 106 10.10 -0.96 -1.14
N ALA A 107 9.31 -1.38 -2.14
CA ALA A 107 8.13 -0.63 -2.54
C ALA A 107 6.93 -1.53 -2.84
N VAL A 108 5.77 -1.14 -2.35
CA VAL A 108 4.49 -1.76 -2.68
C VAL A 108 3.56 -0.73 -3.30
N VAL A 109 2.91 -1.11 -4.41
CA VAL A 109 1.89 -0.29 -5.07
C VAL A 109 0.54 -0.98 -5.00
N LEU A 110 -0.47 -0.25 -4.53
CA LEU A 110 -1.85 -0.71 -4.40
C LEU A 110 -2.75 0.15 -5.31
N PRO A 111 -2.82 -0.13 -6.63
CA PRO A 111 -3.64 0.65 -7.53
C PRO A 111 -5.11 0.20 -7.40
N HIS A 112 -5.91 0.96 -6.67
CA HIS A 112 -7.33 0.68 -6.38
C HIS A 112 -7.61 -0.66 -5.67
N THR A 113 -6.58 -1.39 -5.27
CA THR A 113 -6.68 -2.75 -4.71
C THR A 113 -7.57 -2.82 -3.47
N LEU A 114 -7.48 -1.81 -2.59
CA LEU A 114 -8.26 -1.77 -1.35
C LEU A 114 -9.77 -1.62 -1.58
N GLU A 115 -10.17 -1.14 -2.75
CA GLU A 115 -11.58 -0.97 -3.13
C GLU A 115 -12.22 -2.31 -3.54
N TYR A 116 -11.40 -3.27 -3.98
CA TYR A 116 -11.81 -4.61 -4.37
C TYR A 116 -11.63 -5.64 -3.26
N ALA A 117 -10.71 -5.39 -2.34
CA ALA A 117 -10.38 -6.32 -1.29
C ALA A 117 -11.57 -6.55 -0.35
N ALA A 118 -11.84 -7.81 -0.01
CA ALA A 118 -12.84 -8.17 0.98
C ALA A 118 -12.49 -7.58 2.34
N GLU A 119 -11.22 -7.73 2.74
CA GLU A 119 -10.66 -7.26 4.01
C GLU A 119 -9.49 -6.28 3.78
N PRO A 120 -9.76 -4.97 3.47
CA PRO A 120 -8.72 -4.00 3.17
C PRO A 120 -7.68 -3.81 4.29
N HIS A 121 -8.10 -3.97 5.55
CA HIS A 121 -7.20 -3.88 6.69
C HIS A 121 -6.19 -5.02 6.71
N GLN A 122 -6.60 -6.23 6.32
CA GLN A 122 -5.70 -7.37 6.27
C GLN A 122 -4.67 -7.20 5.14
N VAL A 123 -5.12 -6.68 3.99
CA VAL A 123 -4.19 -6.32 2.89
C VAL A 123 -3.12 -5.34 3.36
N LEU A 124 -3.50 -4.28 4.08
CA LEU A 124 -2.55 -3.29 4.59
C LEU A 124 -1.60 -3.88 5.65
N ARG A 125 -2.05 -4.82 6.48
CA ARG A 125 -1.17 -5.54 7.44
C ARG A 125 -0.15 -6.39 6.71
N GLU A 126 -0.55 -7.10 5.67
CA GLU A 126 0.37 -7.88 4.84
C GLU A 126 1.38 -6.99 4.12
N VAL A 127 0.93 -5.84 3.60
CA VAL A 127 1.83 -4.83 3.01
C VAL A 127 2.84 -4.32 4.03
N GLU A 128 2.39 -3.96 5.24
CA GLU A 128 3.28 -3.54 6.32
C GLU A 128 4.29 -4.64 6.66
N ARG A 129 3.86 -5.89 6.74
CA ARG A 129 4.71 -7.06 7.04
C ARG A 129 5.82 -7.24 6.02
N VAL A 130 5.50 -7.17 4.72
CA VAL A 130 6.48 -7.45 3.65
C VAL A 130 7.43 -6.27 3.38
N LEU A 131 7.01 -5.03 3.69
CA LEU A 131 7.85 -3.85 3.51
C LEU A 131 9.08 -3.89 4.43
N VAL A 132 10.25 -3.59 3.88
CA VAL A 132 11.47 -3.34 4.64
C VAL A 132 11.34 -2.09 5.52
N GLY A 133 12.26 -1.91 6.47
CA GLY A 133 12.39 -0.65 7.19
C GLY A 133 12.65 0.51 6.21
N ASP A 134 11.94 1.63 6.38
CA ASP A 134 11.92 2.77 5.45
C ASP A 134 11.33 2.46 4.06
N GLY A 135 10.80 1.26 3.84
CA GLY A 135 10.07 0.89 2.63
C GLY A 135 8.83 1.75 2.40
N VAL A 136 8.42 1.87 1.15
CA VAL A 136 7.38 2.78 0.70
C VAL A 136 6.15 2.02 0.21
N VAL A 137 4.96 2.48 0.60
CA VAL A 137 3.70 2.07 -0.02
C VAL A 137 3.06 3.24 -0.74
N ALA A 138 2.60 3.01 -1.97
CA ALA A 138 1.81 3.96 -2.75
C ALA A 138 0.40 3.37 -2.99
N VAL A 139 -0.62 4.06 -2.50
CA VAL A 139 -2.01 3.60 -2.60
C VAL A 139 -2.80 4.58 -3.44
N CYS A 140 -3.43 4.10 -4.52
CA CYS A 140 -4.39 4.85 -5.32
C CYS A 140 -5.81 4.49 -4.90
N GLY A 141 -6.69 5.49 -4.89
CA GLY A 141 -8.12 5.29 -4.62
C GLY A 141 -8.98 6.37 -5.26
N PHE A 142 -10.24 6.03 -5.58
CA PHE A 142 -11.21 7.00 -6.04
C PHE A 142 -11.81 7.78 -4.85
N ASN A 143 -11.96 9.08 -5.05
CA ASN A 143 -12.58 9.94 -4.04
C ASN A 143 -14.11 9.76 -4.03
N PRO A 144 -14.71 9.28 -2.93
CA PRO A 144 -16.15 9.07 -2.84
C PRO A 144 -16.97 10.37 -2.96
N VAL A 145 -16.38 11.50 -2.60
CA VAL A 145 -17.06 12.82 -2.61
C VAL A 145 -16.90 13.54 -3.96
N GLY A 146 -15.91 13.15 -4.75
CA GLY A 146 -15.65 13.74 -6.07
C GLY A 146 -16.70 13.34 -7.13
N PRO A 147 -16.67 13.98 -8.33
CA PRO A 147 -17.59 13.66 -9.43
C PRO A 147 -17.60 12.18 -9.84
N TRP A 148 -16.47 11.50 -9.68
CA TRP A 148 -16.32 10.08 -9.95
C TRP A 148 -17.06 9.23 -8.91
N GLY A 149 -16.93 9.56 -7.62
CA GLY A 149 -17.65 8.89 -6.53
C GLY A 149 -19.15 9.11 -6.62
N VAL A 150 -19.59 10.33 -6.89
CA VAL A 150 -21.03 10.66 -7.10
C VAL A 150 -21.58 9.85 -8.28
N ARG A 151 -20.88 9.80 -9.40
CA ARG A 151 -21.31 8.97 -10.54
C ARG A 151 -21.36 7.48 -10.18
N HIS A 152 -20.41 6.98 -9.39
CA HIS A 152 -20.42 5.59 -8.91
C HIS A 152 -21.68 5.28 -8.10
N LEU A 153 -22.12 6.21 -7.24
CA LEU A 153 -23.33 6.06 -6.44
C LEU A 153 -24.61 6.12 -7.28
N LEU A 154 -24.63 6.99 -8.31
CA LEU A 154 -25.82 7.25 -9.13
C LEU A 154 -26.00 6.23 -10.26
N THR A 155 -24.91 5.56 -10.70
CA THR A 155 -24.99 4.59 -11.79
C THR A 155 -25.16 3.19 -11.23
N GLN A 156 -26.25 2.51 -11.58
CA GLN A 156 -26.46 1.07 -11.26
C GLN A 156 -25.39 0.16 -11.87
N LYS A 157 -24.73 0.59 -12.93
CA LYS A 157 -23.54 -0.01 -13.51
C LYS A 157 -22.34 0.51 -12.73
N ARG A 158 -21.90 -0.21 -11.72
CA ARG A 158 -20.72 0.11 -10.88
C ARG A 158 -19.59 0.67 -11.73
N PHE A 159 -19.42 1.99 -11.65
CA PHE A 159 -18.45 2.74 -12.45
C PHE A 159 -17.72 3.73 -11.53
N PRO A 160 -16.40 3.82 -11.57
CA PRO A 160 -15.47 2.93 -12.29
C PRO A 160 -15.67 1.46 -11.86
N PRO A 161 -15.12 0.45 -12.53
CA PRO A 161 -15.23 -0.94 -12.13
C PRO A 161 -14.43 -1.20 -10.85
N SER A 162 -14.32 -0.20 -10.02
CA SER A 162 -13.84 -0.29 -8.66
C SER A 162 -14.84 -1.09 -7.84
N GLY A 163 -14.35 -1.79 -6.86
CA GLY A 163 -15.15 -2.65 -6.02
C GLY A 163 -16.36 -1.98 -5.37
N THR A 164 -16.97 -2.67 -4.46
CA THR A 164 -18.18 -2.22 -3.79
C THR A 164 -17.99 -1.06 -2.83
N ARG A 165 -16.73 -0.69 -2.52
CA ARG A 165 -16.41 0.26 -1.45
C ARG A 165 -15.36 1.27 -1.87
N LEU A 166 -15.76 2.50 -2.09
CA LEU A 166 -14.83 3.62 -2.23
C LEU A 166 -14.33 4.03 -0.83
N LEU A 167 -13.03 4.19 -0.70
CA LEU A 167 -12.39 4.64 0.55
C LEU A 167 -12.13 6.15 0.50
N SER A 168 -12.43 6.85 1.58
CA SER A 168 -12.06 8.25 1.68
C SER A 168 -10.58 8.39 2.05
N GLU A 169 -9.94 9.43 1.53
CA GLU A 169 -8.54 9.76 1.82
C GLU A 169 -8.24 9.83 3.33
N GLY A 170 -9.13 10.45 4.12
CA GLY A 170 -8.99 10.56 5.58
C GLY A 170 -8.96 9.19 6.25
N ARG A 171 -9.93 8.31 5.91
CA ARG A 171 -10.00 6.96 6.47
C ARG A 171 -8.76 6.14 6.14
N LEU A 172 -8.27 6.23 4.90
CA LEU A 172 -7.05 5.50 4.51
C LEU A 172 -5.82 6.01 5.27
N LYS A 173 -5.67 7.33 5.43
CA LYS A 173 -4.59 7.91 6.24
C LYS A 173 -4.62 7.44 7.69
N ASP A 174 -5.79 7.34 8.28
CA ASP A 174 -5.94 6.84 9.66
C ASP A 174 -5.51 5.38 9.76
N TRP A 175 -5.90 4.54 8.79
CA TRP A 175 -5.46 3.14 8.75
C TRP A 175 -3.95 2.98 8.59
N LEU A 176 -3.35 3.76 7.70
CA LEU A 176 -1.90 3.74 7.51
C LEU A 176 -1.15 4.13 8.80
N ARG A 177 -1.62 5.18 9.48
CA ARG A 177 -1.01 5.62 10.76
C ARG A 177 -1.13 4.58 11.85
N LEU A 178 -2.27 3.88 11.96
CA LEU A 178 -2.46 2.81 12.92
C LEU A 178 -1.50 1.63 12.71
N LEU A 179 -1.02 1.43 11.48
CA LEU A 179 -0.03 0.42 11.13
C LEU A 179 1.43 0.92 11.22
N GLY A 180 1.67 2.14 11.73
CA GLY A 180 3.02 2.70 11.79
C GLY A 180 3.57 3.19 10.46
N LEU A 181 2.70 3.36 9.45
CA LEU A 181 3.06 3.89 8.15
C LEU A 181 2.87 5.41 8.16
N GLU A 182 3.97 6.16 8.07
CA GLU A 182 3.94 7.62 8.03
C GLU A 182 3.57 8.11 6.63
N VAL A 183 2.52 8.92 6.53
CA VAL A 183 2.12 9.54 5.26
C VAL A 183 3.11 10.62 4.87
N VAL A 184 3.82 10.42 3.77
CA VAL A 184 4.87 11.32 3.26
C VAL A 184 4.29 12.31 2.25
N ALA A 185 3.41 11.85 1.36
CA ALA A 185 2.81 12.67 0.33
C ALA A 185 1.36 12.27 0.06
N THR A 186 0.59 13.23 -0.42
CA THR A 186 -0.77 13.00 -0.90
C THR A 186 -0.97 13.81 -2.14
N GLU A 187 -1.23 13.13 -3.24
CA GLU A 187 -1.52 13.74 -4.54
C GLU A 187 -2.99 13.52 -4.88
N ARG A 188 -3.61 14.51 -5.49
CA ARG A 188 -5.00 14.43 -5.96
C ARG A 188 -5.03 14.69 -7.45
N TYR A 189 -5.76 13.87 -8.17
CA TYR A 189 -5.80 13.88 -9.63
C TYR A 189 -7.19 13.57 -10.17
N LEU A 190 -7.37 13.48 -11.48
CA LEU A 190 -8.66 13.30 -12.16
C LEU A 190 -9.67 14.40 -11.82
N PHE A 191 -9.29 15.66 -11.98
CA PHE A 191 -10.19 16.80 -11.77
C PHE A 191 -11.26 16.90 -12.85
N THR A 192 -11.05 16.27 -14.00
CA THR A 192 -12.01 16.23 -15.09
C THR A 192 -13.13 15.23 -14.77
N PRO A 193 -14.40 15.65 -14.83
CA PRO A 193 -15.52 14.76 -14.60
C PRO A 193 -15.55 13.61 -15.61
N PRO A 194 -16.04 12.42 -15.22
CA PRO A 194 -16.04 11.23 -16.08
C PRO A 194 -16.95 11.34 -17.33
N TRP A 195 -17.80 12.34 -17.40
CA TRP A 195 -18.66 12.64 -18.56
C TRP A 195 -18.05 13.68 -19.52
N ALA A 196 -16.96 14.34 -19.13
CA ALA A 196 -16.31 15.38 -19.94
C ALA A 196 -15.45 14.82 -21.09
N GLY A 197 -15.40 13.51 -21.28
CA GLY A 197 -14.62 12.82 -22.31
C GLY A 197 -15.03 13.11 -23.78
N ARG A 198 -15.96 14.06 -23.99
CA ARG A 198 -16.37 14.57 -25.31
C ARG A 198 -15.96 16.02 -25.54
N LEU A 199 -15.28 16.65 -24.60
CA LEU A 199 -14.81 18.02 -24.79
C LEU A 199 -13.50 17.98 -25.60
N PRO A 200 -13.48 18.55 -26.84
CA PRO A 200 -12.26 18.66 -27.59
C PRO A 200 -11.38 19.76 -26.97
N GLY A 201 -10.16 19.44 -26.57
CA GLY A 201 -9.23 20.45 -26.10
C GLY A 201 -7.97 19.88 -25.47
N GLU A 202 -6.83 20.21 -26.04
CA GLU A 202 -5.48 19.89 -25.53
C GLU A 202 -5.17 20.55 -24.16
N GLY A 203 -6.05 21.45 -23.67
CA GLY A 203 -5.89 22.19 -22.41
C GLY A 203 -6.25 21.45 -21.14
N ILE A 204 -6.71 20.18 -21.22
CA ILE A 204 -7.26 19.45 -20.06
C ILE A 204 -6.18 18.65 -19.34
N GLY A 205 -5.07 18.31 -19.99
CA GLY A 205 -4.04 17.43 -19.44
C GLY A 205 -3.41 17.92 -18.12
N TRP A 206 -3.12 19.24 -18.03
CA TRP A 206 -2.61 19.82 -16.79
C TRP A 206 -3.64 19.84 -15.66
N LEU A 207 -4.93 20.00 -16.00
CA LEU A 207 -6.04 19.97 -15.05
C LEU A 207 -6.24 18.54 -14.49
N GLU A 208 -5.88 17.54 -15.24
CA GLU A 208 -6.05 16.13 -14.83
C GLU A 208 -5.03 15.69 -13.77
N SER A 209 -3.79 16.18 -13.88
CA SER A 209 -2.70 15.80 -12.97
C SER A 209 -2.49 16.81 -11.84
N ARG A 210 -2.70 18.09 -12.08
CA ARG A 210 -2.41 19.18 -11.12
C ARG A 210 -3.49 20.27 -11.17
N GLY A 211 -4.72 19.95 -10.81
CA GLY A 211 -5.78 20.94 -10.74
C GLY A 211 -5.51 22.07 -9.74
N PRO A 212 -6.16 23.23 -9.91
CA PRO A 212 -6.04 24.36 -8.99
C PRO A 212 -6.35 23.95 -7.55
N ARG A 213 -5.62 24.49 -6.58
CA ARG A 213 -5.84 24.19 -5.15
C ARG A 213 -7.28 24.35 -4.69
N ALA A 214 -8.02 25.27 -5.29
CA ALA A 214 -9.45 25.48 -4.99
C ALA A 214 -10.34 24.28 -5.40
N LEU A 215 -9.91 23.44 -6.35
CA LEU A 215 -10.66 22.28 -6.82
C LEU A 215 -10.26 20.97 -6.12
N LEU A 216 -9.35 21.00 -5.15
CA LEU A 216 -8.90 19.80 -4.43
C LEU A 216 -10.02 18.91 -3.88
N PRO A 217 -11.15 19.45 -3.36
CA PRO A 217 -12.26 18.60 -2.93
C PRO A 217 -12.96 17.87 -4.09
N LEU A 218 -12.85 18.41 -5.32
CA LEU A 218 -13.48 17.87 -6.52
C LEU A 218 -12.61 16.87 -7.28
N ALA A 219 -11.40 16.56 -6.77
CA ALA A 219 -10.55 15.53 -7.37
C ALA A 219 -11.29 14.19 -7.42
N GLY A 220 -11.21 13.51 -8.56
CA GLY A 220 -11.86 12.22 -8.75
C GLY A 220 -11.13 11.06 -8.09
N ALA A 221 -9.80 11.21 -7.91
CA ALA A 221 -8.95 10.20 -7.32
C ALA A 221 -7.83 10.83 -6.49
N TYR A 222 -7.21 10.02 -5.66
CA TYR A 222 -6.06 10.39 -4.82
C TYR A 222 -5.00 9.29 -4.84
N LEU A 223 -3.75 9.70 -4.62
CA LEU A 223 -2.62 8.84 -4.32
C LEU A 223 -2.07 9.23 -2.94
N ILE A 224 -1.88 8.24 -2.08
CA ILE A 224 -1.22 8.41 -0.78
C ILE A 224 0.08 7.60 -0.81
N LYS A 225 1.20 8.30 -0.61
CA LYS A 225 2.51 7.71 -0.39
C LYS A 225 2.80 7.69 1.09
N ALA A 226 3.07 6.51 1.64
CA ALA A 226 3.46 6.36 3.03
C ALA A 226 4.75 5.54 3.15
N ARG A 227 5.48 5.74 4.24
CA ARG A 227 6.75 5.08 4.53
C ARG A 227 6.66 4.33 5.85
N LYS A 228 7.19 3.11 5.88
CA LYS A 228 7.30 2.32 7.10
C LYS A 228 8.40 2.90 7.98
N ARG A 229 8.04 3.44 9.13
CA ARG A 229 9.02 3.93 10.11
C ARG A 229 9.43 2.82 11.06
N VAL A 230 10.69 2.48 11.04
CA VAL A 230 11.28 1.63 12.07
C VAL A 230 11.81 2.54 13.16
N HIS A 231 11.14 2.56 14.31
CA HIS A 231 11.68 3.19 15.49
C HIS A 231 12.88 2.36 15.96
N ALA A 232 14.08 2.83 15.70
CA ALA A 232 15.27 2.25 16.30
C ALA A 232 15.13 2.36 17.83
N LEU A 233 14.83 1.25 18.48
CA LEU A 233 14.94 1.18 19.94
C LEU A 233 16.42 1.34 20.26
N THR A 234 16.84 2.54 20.62
CA THR A 234 18.15 2.73 21.23
C THR A 234 18.10 2.00 22.58
N PRO A 235 18.79 0.86 22.75
CA PRO A 235 18.78 0.19 24.04
C PRO A 235 19.44 1.15 25.02
N LEU A 236 18.66 1.65 25.98
CA LEU A 236 19.22 2.34 27.13
C LEU A 236 20.16 1.33 27.79
N ARG A 237 21.46 1.58 27.72
CA ARG A 237 22.42 0.79 28.49
C ARG A 237 21.96 0.90 29.94
N PRO A 238 21.65 -0.22 30.62
CA PRO A 238 21.36 -0.15 32.04
C PRO A 238 22.58 0.48 32.69
N ALA A 239 22.41 1.59 33.37
CA ALA A 239 23.44 2.13 34.21
C ALA A 239 23.59 1.17 35.39
N TRP A 240 24.45 0.19 35.23
CA TRP A 240 24.88 -0.65 36.33
C TRP A 240 25.64 0.29 37.24
N HIS A 241 24.98 0.74 38.30
CA HIS A 241 25.68 1.36 39.41
C HIS A 241 26.63 0.29 39.95
N THR A 242 27.88 0.37 39.59
CA THR A 242 28.96 -0.35 40.29
C THR A 242 28.83 0.04 41.74
N ARG A 243 28.30 -0.83 42.58
CA ARG A 243 28.35 -0.64 44.02
C ARG A 243 29.81 -0.43 44.36
N PRO A 244 30.19 0.67 45.06
CA PRO A 244 31.58 0.83 45.50
C PRO A 244 31.93 -0.40 46.33
N ALA A 245 33.03 -1.08 45.98
CA ALA A 245 33.56 -2.16 46.78
C ALA A 245 33.88 -1.57 48.12
N VAL A 246 33.18 -2.00 49.16
CA VAL A 246 33.56 -1.67 50.54
C VAL A 246 34.87 -2.43 50.80
N VAL A 247 35.98 -1.72 50.70
CA VAL A 247 37.27 -2.26 51.15
C VAL A 247 37.16 -2.33 52.66
N GLY A 248 36.90 -3.56 53.15
CA GLY A 248 36.94 -3.83 54.58
C GLY A 248 38.33 -3.51 55.10
N GLY A 249 38.46 -2.53 55.95
CA GLY A 249 39.70 -2.23 56.63
C GLY A 249 40.13 -3.45 57.43
N ILE A 250 41.39 -3.86 57.23
CA ILE A 250 42.04 -4.90 58.03
C ILE A 250 42.18 -4.34 59.44
N ALA A 251 41.44 -4.83 60.41
CA ALA A 251 41.62 -4.53 61.81
C ALA A 251 42.93 -5.21 62.28
N GLU A 252 43.94 -4.47 62.64
CA GLU A 252 45.11 -5.00 63.31
C GLU A 252 44.72 -5.51 64.71
N PRO A 253 45.13 -6.72 65.08
CA PRO A 253 44.92 -7.21 66.45
C PRO A 253 45.90 -6.50 67.40
N THR A 254 45.39 -5.73 68.33
CA THR A 254 46.15 -5.17 69.46
C THR A 254 46.61 -6.33 70.37
N SER A 255 47.87 -6.63 70.36
CA SER A 255 48.52 -7.52 71.35
C SER A 255 48.58 -6.79 72.68
N ARG A 256 47.86 -7.29 73.71
CA ARG A 256 48.01 -6.91 75.10
C ARG A 256 49.19 -7.65 75.68
N ASN A 257 50.26 -6.91 75.92
CA ASN A 257 51.39 -7.42 76.72
C ASN A 257 51.03 -7.12 78.19
N THR A 258 50.87 -8.18 79.03
CA THR A 258 50.81 -8.11 80.49
C THR A 258 52.11 -8.64 81.06
N ALA A 259 52.83 -7.78 81.73
CA ALA A 259 53.87 -8.16 82.66
C ALA A 259 53.31 -8.54 83.99
#